data_a840a1e045c55e7c7208852acde3ad2f
#
_entry.id   a840a1e045c55e7c7208852acde3ad2f
#
_cell.length_a   1.000
_cell.length_b   1.000
_cell.length_c   1.000
_cell.angle_alpha   90.00
_cell.angle_beta   90.00
_cell.angle_gamma   90.00
#
_symmetry.space_group_name_H-M   'P 1'
#
loop_
_entity.id
_entity.type
_entity.pdbx_description
1 polymer ?
#
loop_
_entity_poly.entity_id
_entity_poly.type
_entity_poly.pdbx_seq_one_letter_code
_entity_poly.pdbx_strand_id
1 'polypeptide(L)'
;MIIRLEKEKDYFETENLTREAFWNVYREGCFEHLIIHNLRKDKSFVKELDYCIEIDNKIIANIVYAKGKLKLENGNIREILIFGPVSVLPEYQKKGYGEKLINYTIEKAKELGFDAIVIMGNPNYYKKFGFESCSKYKIHYEGIDKKEETPFFMIKILNDNNIENLKGIYSAPDCYKADEKELEEFDKKFPFKIKEKIEGQIE
;
A
#
# COMPACT_ATOMS: atom_id res chain seq x y z
N MET A 1 -20.56 11.80 1.64
CA MET A 1 -19.29 11.11 1.38
C MET A 1 -18.30 12.11 0.81
N ILE A 2 -17.14 12.23 1.42
CA ILE A 2 -16.05 13.14 1.01
C ILE A 2 -14.77 12.32 0.90
N ILE A 3 -13.98 12.52 -0.18
CA ILE A 3 -12.60 12.04 -0.29
C ILE A 3 -11.70 13.23 0.00
N ARG A 4 -10.84 13.12 1.00
CA ARG A 4 -9.95 14.20 1.43
C ARG A 4 -8.58 13.68 1.87
N LEU A 5 -7.61 14.57 1.90
CA LEU A 5 -6.33 14.28 2.57
C LEU A 5 -6.57 14.00 4.07
N GLU A 6 -5.82 13.06 4.61
CA GLU A 6 -5.74 12.85 6.05
C GLU A 6 -5.04 14.03 6.72
N LYS A 7 -5.37 14.23 7.98
CA LYS A 7 -4.72 15.19 8.87
C LYS A 7 -4.09 14.43 10.03
N GLU A 8 -3.08 14.98 10.67
CA GLU A 8 -2.41 14.33 11.81
C GLU A 8 -3.37 13.89 12.92
N LYS A 9 -4.44 14.65 13.15
CA LYS A 9 -5.49 14.29 14.11
C LYS A 9 -6.28 13.03 13.73
N ASP A 10 -6.28 12.65 12.46
CA ASP A 10 -7.00 11.48 11.93
C ASP A 10 -6.15 10.19 12.04
N TYR A 11 -4.84 10.31 12.26
CA TYR A 11 -3.90 9.19 12.15
C TYR A 11 -4.23 8.03 13.07
N PHE A 12 -4.57 8.28 14.32
CA PHE A 12 -4.93 7.20 15.24
C PHE A 12 -6.24 6.49 14.82
N GLU A 13 -7.23 7.25 14.32
CA GLU A 13 -8.48 6.69 13.79
C GLU A 13 -8.22 5.80 12.57
N THR A 14 -7.36 6.24 11.64
CA THR A 14 -7.05 5.47 10.44
C THR A 14 -6.11 4.29 10.71
N GLU A 15 -5.22 4.37 11.69
CA GLU A 15 -4.47 3.24 12.21
C GLU A 15 -5.41 2.17 12.78
N ASN A 16 -6.39 2.57 13.61
CA ASN A 16 -7.40 1.64 14.12
C ASN A 16 -8.28 1.07 13.00
N LEU A 17 -8.71 1.89 12.05
CA LEU A 17 -9.46 1.47 10.88
C LEU A 17 -8.68 0.39 10.09
N THR A 18 -7.40 0.62 9.86
CA THR A 18 -6.53 -0.35 9.17
C THR A 18 -6.42 -1.64 9.97
N ARG A 19 -6.25 -1.54 11.29
CA ARG A 19 -6.22 -2.69 12.18
C ARG A 19 -7.52 -3.50 12.08
N GLU A 20 -8.68 -2.85 12.12
CA GLU A 20 -9.99 -3.51 11.95
C GLU A 20 -10.14 -4.19 10.59
N ALA A 21 -9.65 -3.55 9.52
CA ALA A 21 -9.77 -4.05 8.16
C ALA A 21 -8.92 -5.30 7.89
N PHE A 22 -7.75 -5.42 8.55
CA PHE A 22 -6.75 -6.46 8.30
C PHE A 22 -6.65 -7.51 9.42
N TRP A 23 -7.35 -7.34 10.54
CA TRP A 23 -7.24 -8.25 11.68
C TRP A 23 -7.60 -9.70 11.31
N ASN A 24 -6.65 -10.60 11.52
CA ASN A 24 -6.74 -12.03 11.19
C ASN A 24 -7.00 -12.33 9.70
N VAL A 25 -6.72 -11.39 8.77
CA VAL A 25 -6.95 -11.61 7.34
C VAL A 25 -5.81 -12.42 6.71
N TYR A 26 -4.57 -11.95 6.84
CA TYR A 26 -3.40 -12.59 6.22
C TYR A 26 -2.56 -13.39 7.20
N ARG A 27 -2.68 -13.11 8.48
CA ARG A 27 -1.98 -13.76 9.58
C ARG A 27 -2.79 -13.60 10.88
N GLU A 28 -2.34 -14.23 11.95
CA GLU A 28 -2.82 -13.95 13.29
C GLU A 28 -2.54 -12.49 13.67
N GLY A 29 -3.58 -11.71 13.98
CA GLY A 29 -3.48 -10.26 14.10
C GLY A 29 -3.27 -9.57 12.75
N CYS A 30 -2.47 -8.51 12.70
CA CYS A 30 -2.08 -7.80 11.47
C CYS A 30 -0.87 -6.88 11.72
N PHE A 31 -0.12 -6.53 10.65
CA PHE A 31 0.98 -5.56 10.70
C PHE A 31 0.58 -4.19 10.16
N GLU A 32 -0.44 -4.13 9.34
CA GLU A 32 -0.73 -3.04 8.43
C GLU A 32 -0.90 -1.70 9.15
N HIS A 33 -1.47 -1.70 10.35
CA HIS A 33 -1.63 -0.49 11.15
C HIS A 33 -0.29 0.05 11.71
N LEU A 34 0.67 -0.84 12.01
CA LEU A 34 2.03 -0.42 12.36
C LEU A 34 2.78 0.10 11.13
N ILE A 35 2.58 -0.53 9.96
CA ILE A 35 3.19 -0.07 8.71
C ILE A 35 2.79 1.37 8.42
N ILE A 36 1.50 1.74 8.48
CA ILE A 36 1.10 3.13 8.23
C ILE A 36 1.60 4.10 9.31
N HIS A 37 1.68 3.65 10.56
CA HIS A 37 2.26 4.44 11.65
C HIS A 37 3.73 4.79 11.38
N ASN A 38 4.52 3.80 10.97
CA ASN A 38 5.93 3.97 10.67
C ASN A 38 6.15 4.73 9.37
N LEU A 39 5.33 4.45 8.35
CA LEU A 39 5.40 5.15 7.07
C LEU A 39 5.24 6.67 7.22
N ARG A 40 4.30 7.13 8.03
CA ARG A 40 4.07 8.56 8.26
C ARG A 40 5.25 9.31 8.88
N LYS A 41 6.21 8.59 9.46
CA LYS A 41 7.45 9.12 10.01
C LYS A 41 8.64 8.94 9.07
N ASP A 42 8.48 8.14 8.02
CA ASP A 42 9.55 7.84 7.09
C ASP A 42 9.65 8.91 6.00
N LYS A 43 10.88 9.17 5.54
CA LYS A 43 11.16 10.13 4.45
C LYS A 43 10.57 9.75 3.09
N SER A 44 10.20 8.48 2.93
CA SER A 44 9.54 8.00 1.72
C SER A 44 8.04 8.33 1.66
N PHE A 45 7.44 8.78 2.76
CA PHE A 45 6.04 9.11 2.84
C PHE A 45 5.63 10.20 1.85
N VAL A 46 4.51 9.99 1.15
CA VAL A 46 3.95 10.96 0.21
C VAL A 46 2.66 11.53 0.78
N LYS A 47 2.81 12.58 1.59
CA LYS A 47 1.69 13.22 2.31
C LYS A 47 0.59 13.72 1.38
N GLU A 48 0.94 14.12 0.16
CA GLU A 48 0.01 14.58 -0.87
C GLU A 48 -0.87 13.46 -1.44
N LEU A 49 -0.58 12.20 -1.09
CA LEU A 49 -1.34 11.02 -1.49
C LEU A 49 -1.90 10.23 -0.30
N ASP A 50 -1.86 10.78 0.90
CA ASP A 50 -2.46 10.21 2.12
C ASP A 50 -3.94 10.62 2.19
N TYR A 51 -4.84 9.76 1.67
CA TYR A 51 -6.26 10.07 1.51
C TYR A 51 -7.16 9.14 2.32
N CYS A 52 -8.27 9.72 2.78
CA CYS A 52 -9.36 8.98 3.41
C CYS A 52 -10.71 9.26 2.77
N ILE A 53 -11.67 8.36 3.01
CA ILE A 53 -13.09 8.58 2.75
C ILE A 53 -13.80 8.83 4.08
N GLU A 54 -14.51 9.95 4.16
CA GLU A 54 -15.34 10.32 5.31
C GLU A 54 -16.82 10.31 4.94
N ILE A 55 -17.64 9.69 5.78
CA ILE A 55 -19.09 9.68 5.70
C ILE A 55 -19.63 10.03 7.10
N ASP A 56 -20.51 11.04 7.20
CA ASP A 56 -21.15 11.46 8.43
C ASP A 56 -20.16 11.65 9.61
N ASN A 57 -19.04 12.33 9.32
CA ASN A 57 -17.92 12.60 10.23
C ASN A 57 -17.18 11.34 10.73
N LYS A 58 -17.35 10.19 10.10
CA LYS A 58 -16.61 8.95 10.37
C LYS A 58 -15.71 8.63 9.19
N ILE A 59 -14.43 8.34 9.45
CA ILE A 59 -13.52 7.83 8.42
C ILE A 59 -13.80 6.34 8.23
N ILE A 60 -14.08 5.95 6.99
CA ILE A 60 -14.49 4.58 6.64
C ILE A 60 -13.49 3.84 5.75
N ALA A 61 -12.56 4.57 5.14
CA ALA A 61 -11.49 4.01 4.31
C ALA A 61 -10.29 4.94 4.27
N ASN A 62 -9.10 4.38 4.11
CA ASN A 62 -7.87 5.14 3.87
C ASN A 62 -6.92 4.42 2.91
N ILE A 63 -5.99 5.17 2.33
CA ILE A 63 -4.91 4.71 1.48
C ILE A 63 -3.69 5.59 1.70
N VAL A 64 -2.52 4.97 1.79
CA VAL A 64 -1.24 5.66 1.99
C VAL A 64 -0.26 5.33 0.88
N TYR A 65 0.64 6.25 0.57
CA TYR A 65 1.65 6.10 -0.47
C TYR A 65 3.06 6.37 0.06
N ALA A 66 4.01 5.63 -0.50
CA ALA A 66 5.43 5.83 -0.27
C ALA A 66 6.21 5.84 -1.59
N LYS A 67 7.44 6.33 -1.55
CA LYS A 67 8.42 6.24 -2.63
C LYS A 67 9.35 5.05 -2.39
N GLY A 68 9.20 4.01 -3.21
CA GLY A 68 10.19 2.94 -3.30
C GLY A 68 11.33 3.30 -4.25
N LYS A 69 12.37 2.49 -4.26
CA LYS A 69 13.56 2.71 -5.10
C LYS A 69 13.63 1.64 -6.19
N LEU A 70 13.71 2.09 -7.45
CA LEU A 70 14.04 1.24 -8.57
C LEU A 70 15.50 1.50 -8.99
N LYS A 71 16.38 0.55 -8.71
CA LYS A 71 17.75 0.56 -9.20
C LYS A 71 17.76 0.05 -10.65
N LEU A 72 17.97 0.96 -11.57
CA LEU A 72 18.00 0.68 -13.02
C LEU A 72 19.23 -0.11 -13.42
N GLU A 73 19.20 -0.78 -14.59
CA GLU A 73 20.32 -1.53 -15.14
C GLU A 73 21.58 -0.66 -15.38
N ASN A 74 21.41 0.62 -15.64
CA ASN A 74 22.53 1.58 -15.80
C ASN A 74 23.11 2.09 -14.46
N GLY A 75 22.61 1.57 -13.32
CA GLY A 75 23.06 1.91 -11.98
C GLY A 75 22.36 3.14 -11.35
N ASN A 76 21.58 3.89 -12.10
CA ASN A 76 20.80 5.01 -11.55
C ASN A 76 19.68 4.51 -10.65
N ILE A 77 19.28 5.36 -9.70
CA ILE A 77 18.13 5.08 -8.82
C ILE A 77 16.99 5.99 -9.26
N ARG A 78 15.81 5.40 -9.45
CA ARG A 78 14.56 6.10 -9.73
C ARG A 78 13.57 5.86 -8.59
N GLU A 79 12.89 6.92 -8.16
CA GLU A 79 11.77 6.78 -7.23
C GLU A 79 10.52 6.35 -7.99
N ILE A 80 9.84 5.31 -7.46
CA ILE A 80 8.56 4.84 -7.97
C ILE A 80 7.60 4.74 -6.78
N LEU A 81 6.35 5.14 -6.98
CA LEU A 81 5.33 5.03 -5.94
C LEU A 81 5.01 3.55 -5.63
N ILE A 82 4.78 3.29 -4.35
CA ILE A 82 4.04 2.13 -3.87
C ILE A 82 2.88 2.64 -3.02
N PHE A 83 1.72 2.03 -3.09
CA PHE A 83 0.68 2.26 -2.13
C PHE A 83 0.37 1.01 -1.31
N GLY A 84 -0.14 1.23 -0.12
CA GLY A 84 -0.58 0.21 0.80
C GLY A 84 -0.10 0.48 2.22
N PRO A 85 -0.94 0.06 3.17
CA PRO A 85 -2.23 -0.60 2.95
C PRO A 85 -3.29 0.34 2.38
N VAL A 86 -4.28 -0.25 1.68
CA VAL A 86 -5.57 0.36 1.41
C VAL A 86 -6.61 -0.35 2.27
N SER A 87 -7.29 0.40 3.12
CA SER A 87 -8.15 -0.15 4.15
C SER A 87 -9.57 0.36 4.01
N VAL A 88 -10.53 -0.50 4.30
CA VAL A 88 -11.95 -0.16 4.38
C VAL A 88 -12.52 -0.85 5.61
N LEU A 89 -13.22 -0.13 6.48
CA LEU A 89 -13.90 -0.71 7.64
C LEU A 89 -14.74 -1.93 7.24
N PRO A 90 -14.73 -3.03 8.01
CA PRO A 90 -15.42 -4.27 7.65
C PRO A 90 -16.88 -4.08 7.21
N GLU A 91 -17.66 -3.26 7.92
CA GLU A 91 -19.06 -2.96 7.61
C GLU A 91 -19.27 -2.14 6.33
N TYR A 92 -18.20 -1.55 5.78
CA TYR A 92 -18.20 -0.78 4.52
C TYR A 92 -17.53 -1.51 3.36
N GLN A 93 -16.95 -2.68 3.58
CA GLN A 93 -16.32 -3.48 2.53
C GLN A 93 -17.32 -3.96 1.47
N LYS A 94 -16.81 -4.31 0.29
CA LYS A 94 -17.59 -4.81 -0.87
C LYS A 94 -18.66 -3.83 -1.40
N LYS A 95 -18.58 -2.54 -1.02
CA LYS A 95 -19.48 -1.46 -1.47
C LYS A 95 -18.79 -0.47 -2.43
N GLY A 96 -17.60 -0.79 -2.92
CA GLY A 96 -16.87 0.00 -3.90
C GLY A 96 -16.03 1.15 -3.34
N TYR A 97 -15.96 1.35 -2.02
CA TYR A 97 -15.20 2.47 -1.42
C TYR A 97 -13.69 2.38 -1.68
N GLY A 98 -13.09 1.18 -1.53
CA GLY A 98 -11.68 0.98 -1.86
C GLY A 98 -11.37 1.27 -3.32
N GLU A 99 -12.27 0.86 -4.24
CA GLU A 99 -12.13 1.13 -5.67
C GLU A 99 -12.17 2.63 -5.98
N LYS A 100 -13.11 3.37 -5.36
CA LYS A 100 -13.19 4.82 -5.50
C LYS A 100 -11.91 5.51 -5.03
N LEU A 101 -11.37 5.07 -3.90
CA LEU A 101 -10.17 5.65 -3.30
C LEU A 101 -8.94 5.38 -4.17
N ILE A 102 -8.76 4.14 -4.65
CA ILE A 102 -7.67 3.77 -5.54
C ILE A 102 -7.73 4.59 -6.84
N ASN A 103 -8.88 4.65 -7.52
CA ASN A 103 -9.00 5.41 -8.76
C ASN A 103 -8.72 6.90 -8.54
N TYR A 104 -9.26 7.49 -7.48
CA TYR A 104 -9.04 8.89 -7.15
C TYR A 104 -7.56 9.20 -6.93
N THR A 105 -6.87 8.37 -6.15
CA THR A 105 -5.46 8.60 -5.82
C THR A 105 -4.50 8.29 -6.97
N ILE A 106 -4.85 7.38 -7.89
CA ILE A 106 -4.11 7.16 -9.14
C ILE A 106 -4.10 8.44 -9.97
N GLU A 107 -5.24 9.11 -10.14
CA GLU A 107 -5.30 10.37 -10.89
C GLU A 107 -4.50 11.48 -10.17
N LYS A 108 -4.58 11.54 -8.83
CA LYS A 108 -3.74 12.48 -8.06
C LYS A 108 -2.25 12.21 -8.20
N ALA A 109 -1.82 10.95 -8.20
CA ALA A 109 -0.43 10.58 -8.45
C ALA A 109 0.05 11.03 -9.84
N LYS A 110 -0.82 10.90 -10.85
CA LYS A 110 -0.56 11.38 -12.22
C LYS A 110 -0.46 12.90 -12.28
N GLU A 111 -1.38 13.63 -11.62
CA GLU A 111 -1.35 15.10 -11.52
C GLU A 111 -0.07 15.60 -10.85
N LEU A 112 0.46 14.86 -9.87
CA LEU A 112 1.73 15.16 -9.20
C LEU A 112 2.98 14.81 -10.03
N GLY A 113 2.80 14.22 -11.21
CA GLY A 113 3.89 13.95 -12.15
C GLY A 113 4.65 12.66 -11.88
N PHE A 114 4.10 11.72 -11.10
CA PHE A 114 4.71 10.41 -10.92
C PHE A 114 4.60 9.55 -12.18
N ASP A 115 5.65 8.78 -12.48
CA ASP A 115 5.71 7.96 -13.71
C ASP A 115 4.99 6.62 -13.58
N ALA A 116 5.01 6.02 -12.38
CA ALA A 116 4.44 4.69 -12.16
C ALA A 116 4.12 4.43 -10.68
N ILE A 117 3.23 3.48 -10.47
CA ILE A 117 2.86 2.96 -9.14
C ILE A 117 3.07 1.45 -9.15
N VAL A 118 3.74 0.91 -8.14
CA VAL A 118 3.80 -0.53 -7.90
C VAL A 118 2.88 -0.92 -6.75
N ILE A 119 2.46 -2.18 -6.72
CA ILE A 119 1.66 -2.77 -5.67
C ILE A 119 2.01 -4.25 -5.49
N MET A 120 1.96 -4.72 -4.26
CA MET A 120 1.95 -6.16 -3.94
C MET A 120 0.54 -6.55 -3.52
N GLY A 121 -0.08 -7.48 -4.26
CA GLY A 121 -1.43 -7.91 -3.94
C GLY A 121 -2.02 -8.89 -4.96
N ASN A 122 -3.32 -9.09 -4.88
CA ASN A 122 -4.03 -10.05 -5.74
C ASN A 122 -4.17 -9.52 -7.19
N PRO A 123 -3.55 -10.17 -8.19
CA PRO A 123 -3.62 -9.74 -9.59
C PRO A 123 -5.05 -9.64 -10.12
N ASN A 124 -5.93 -10.56 -9.69
CA ASN A 124 -7.33 -10.56 -10.14
C ASN A 124 -8.10 -9.32 -9.67
N TYR A 125 -7.68 -8.74 -8.55
CA TYR A 125 -8.28 -7.51 -8.05
C TYR A 125 -7.69 -6.27 -8.74
N TYR A 126 -6.36 -6.19 -8.89
CA TYR A 126 -5.69 -4.96 -9.32
C TYR A 126 -5.66 -4.77 -10.85
N LYS A 127 -5.84 -5.84 -11.65
CA LYS A 127 -5.91 -5.71 -13.12
C LYS A 127 -7.01 -4.76 -13.62
N LYS A 128 -8.12 -4.63 -12.90
CA LYS A 128 -9.22 -3.70 -13.26
C LYS A 128 -8.84 -2.23 -13.17
N PHE A 129 -7.78 -1.90 -12.43
CA PHE A 129 -7.21 -0.56 -12.34
C PHE A 129 -6.10 -0.33 -13.36
N GLY A 130 -5.81 -1.32 -14.21
CA GLY A 130 -4.75 -1.27 -15.23
C GLY A 130 -3.37 -1.62 -14.69
N PHE A 131 -3.28 -2.35 -13.56
CA PHE A 131 -2.03 -2.92 -13.10
C PHE A 131 -1.70 -4.19 -13.88
N GLU A 132 -0.43 -4.32 -14.26
CA GLU A 132 0.14 -5.47 -14.97
C GLU A 132 1.34 -6.01 -14.18
N SER A 133 1.78 -7.26 -14.47
CA SER A 133 2.97 -7.82 -13.83
C SER A 133 4.21 -6.96 -14.09
N CYS A 134 4.98 -6.69 -13.04
CA CYS A 134 6.27 -6.01 -13.12
C CYS A 134 7.27 -6.74 -14.03
N SER A 135 7.17 -8.07 -14.14
CA SER A 135 8.03 -8.91 -15.00
C SER A 135 7.92 -8.53 -16.48
N LYS A 136 6.74 -8.05 -16.94
CA LYS A 136 6.53 -7.53 -18.30
C LYS A 136 7.49 -6.38 -18.64
N TYR A 137 7.86 -5.61 -17.63
CA TYR A 137 8.77 -4.45 -17.74
C TYR A 137 10.19 -4.78 -17.28
N LYS A 138 10.50 -6.08 -17.00
CA LYS A 138 11.80 -6.52 -16.46
C LYS A 138 12.15 -5.83 -15.14
N ILE A 139 11.13 -5.57 -14.32
CA ILE A 139 11.30 -5.07 -12.96
C ILE A 139 11.15 -6.25 -12.01
N HIS A 140 12.18 -6.49 -11.19
CA HIS A 140 12.24 -7.57 -10.23
C HIS A 140 12.18 -7.02 -8.82
N TYR A 141 11.61 -7.79 -7.90
CA TYR A 141 11.59 -7.44 -6.48
C TYR A 141 12.90 -7.83 -5.82
N GLU A 142 13.48 -6.95 -5.01
CA GLU A 142 14.72 -7.21 -4.28
C GLU A 142 14.58 -8.44 -3.36
N GLY A 143 15.62 -9.30 -3.37
CA GLY A 143 15.63 -10.52 -2.56
C GLY A 143 14.92 -11.73 -3.17
N ILE A 144 14.25 -11.58 -4.32
CA ILE A 144 13.63 -12.68 -5.07
C ILE A 144 14.48 -13.00 -6.31
N ASP A 145 14.68 -14.29 -6.61
CA ASP A 145 15.39 -14.68 -7.83
C ASP A 145 14.64 -14.15 -9.06
N LYS A 146 15.38 -13.57 -10.01
CA LYS A 146 14.82 -13.01 -11.25
C LYS A 146 14.07 -14.02 -12.11
N LYS A 147 14.30 -15.32 -11.91
CA LYS A 147 13.62 -16.41 -12.60
C LYS A 147 12.30 -16.81 -11.92
N GLU A 148 12.11 -16.38 -10.70
CA GLU A 148 10.90 -16.68 -9.93
C GLU A 148 9.75 -15.80 -10.42
N GLU A 149 8.59 -16.42 -10.64
CA GLU A 149 7.38 -15.69 -10.99
C GLU A 149 6.84 -14.95 -9.76
N THR A 150 6.62 -13.64 -9.91
CA THR A 150 6.08 -12.77 -8.88
C THR A 150 4.74 -12.14 -9.32
N PRO A 151 3.68 -12.94 -9.53
CA PRO A 151 2.41 -12.44 -10.05
C PRO A 151 1.76 -11.40 -9.13
N PHE A 152 2.06 -11.44 -7.83
CA PHE A 152 1.59 -10.49 -6.83
C PHE A 152 2.26 -9.11 -6.94
N PHE A 153 3.40 -9.01 -7.62
CA PHE A 153 4.14 -7.76 -7.79
C PHE A 153 3.77 -7.13 -9.14
N MET A 154 3.02 -6.04 -9.06
CA MET A 154 2.41 -5.41 -10.22
C MET A 154 2.77 -3.93 -10.31
N ILE A 155 2.66 -3.38 -11.52
CA ILE A 155 2.91 -1.98 -11.83
C ILE A 155 1.79 -1.41 -12.68
N LYS A 156 1.45 -0.15 -12.42
CA LYS A 156 0.66 0.70 -13.32
C LYS A 156 1.52 1.86 -13.79
N ILE A 157 1.67 1.98 -15.10
CA ILE A 157 2.34 3.11 -15.72
C ILE A 157 1.36 4.29 -15.76
N LEU A 158 1.82 5.46 -15.34
CA LEU A 158 1.06 6.71 -15.35
C LEU A 158 1.48 7.64 -16.49
N ASN A 159 2.75 7.53 -16.91
CA ASN A 159 3.33 8.36 -17.97
C ASN A 159 4.13 7.49 -18.93
N ASP A 160 3.64 7.34 -20.16
CA ASP A 160 4.22 6.45 -21.17
C ASP A 160 5.59 6.90 -21.71
N ASN A 161 5.95 8.17 -21.55
CA ASN A 161 7.17 8.74 -22.12
C ASN A 161 8.48 8.16 -21.55
N ASN A 162 8.40 7.34 -20.49
CA ASN A 162 9.56 6.85 -19.76
C ASN A 162 9.59 5.33 -19.54
N ILE A 163 8.72 4.56 -20.19
CA ILE A 163 8.54 3.12 -19.93
C ILE A 163 9.80 2.31 -20.27
N GLU A 164 10.47 2.62 -21.38
CA GLU A 164 11.60 1.82 -21.88
C GLU A 164 12.79 1.78 -20.91
N ASN A 165 12.84 2.70 -19.96
CA ASN A 165 13.94 2.88 -19.02
C ASN A 165 13.62 2.37 -17.59
N LEU A 166 12.51 1.65 -17.38
CA LEU A 166 12.12 1.20 -16.05
C LEU A 166 12.70 -0.17 -15.63
N LYS A 167 13.56 -0.78 -16.43
CA LYS A 167 14.17 -2.10 -16.12
C LYS A 167 15.09 -2.03 -14.91
N GLY A 168 14.93 -2.95 -13.95
CA GLY A 168 15.80 -2.95 -12.78
C GLY A 168 15.30 -3.78 -11.60
N ILE A 169 15.82 -3.45 -10.41
CA ILE A 169 15.48 -4.09 -9.15
C ILE A 169 14.76 -3.07 -8.27
N TYR A 170 13.56 -3.40 -7.85
CA TYR A 170 12.74 -2.58 -6.97
C TYR A 170 12.93 -2.99 -5.52
N SER A 171 13.12 -2.00 -4.65
CA SER A 171 13.17 -2.14 -3.20
C SER A 171 12.08 -1.28 -2.57
N ALA A 172 11.23 -1.90 -1.75
CA ALA A 172 10.26 -1.17 -0.94
C ALA A 172 10.97 -0.38 0.18
N PRO A 173 10.38 0.71 0.70
CA PRO A 173 10.87 1.41 1.88
C PRO A 173 10.94 0.48 3.11
N ASP A 174 11.91 0.72 3.99
CA ASP A 174 12.11 -0.11 5.19
C ASP A 174 10.93 -0.10 6.17
N CYS A 175 10.12 0.95 6.16
CA CYS A 175 8.90 1.05 6.98
C CYS A 175 7.85 -0.02 6.66
N TYR A 176 7.95 -0.73 5.53
CA TYR A 176 7.13 -1.90 5.23
C TYR A 176 7.60 -3.19 5.94
N LYS A 177 8.78 -3.15 6.57
CA LYS A 177 9.29 -4.25 7.39
C LYS A 177 8.83 -4.00 8.83
N ALA A 178 7.80 -4.74 9.26
CA ALA A 178 7.32 -4.63 10.64
C ALA A 178 8.17 -5.50 11.58
N ASP A 179 8.57 -4.95 12.73
CA ASP A 179 9.19 -5.70 13.83
C ASP A 179 8.11 -6.22 14.78
N GLU A 180 8.19 -7.52 15.15
CA GLU A 180 7.17 -8.17 16.00
C GLU A 180 7.10 -7.55 17.40
N LYS A 181 8.23 -7.15 17.99
CA LYS A 181 8.23 -6.54 19.33
C LYS A 181 7.63 -5.14 19.29
N GLU A 182 7.95 -4.38 18.24
CA GLU A 182 7.34 -3.07 18.01
C GLU A 182 5.83 -3.22 17.82
N LEU A 183 5.40 -4.23 17.06
CA LEU A 183 3.99 -4.53 16.84
C LEU A 183 3.25 -4.83 18.16
N GLU A 184 3.82 -5.68 19.00
CA GLU A 184 3.22 -6.02 20.31
C GLU A 184 3.04 -4.79 21.20
N GLU A 185 4.03 -3.89 21.24
CA GLU A 185 3.95 -2.66 22.00
C GLU A 185 2.97 -1.66 21.40
N PHE A 186 2.92 -1.57 20.07
CA PHE A 186 2.01 -0.68 19.38
C PHE A 186 0.55 -1.12 19.54
N ASP A 187 0.30 -2.43 19.47
CA ASP A 187 -1.03 -3.05 19.61
C ASP A 187 -1.70 -2.75 20.97
N LYS A 188 -0.90 -2.54 22.03
CA LYS A 188 -1.41 -2.15 23.38
C LYS A 188 -2.16 -0.82 23.40
N LYS A 189 -1.99 0.02 22.38
CA LYS A 189 -2.70 1.31 22.26
C LYS A 189 -4.15 1.14 21.80
N PHE A 190 -4.52 -0.03 21.32
CA PHE A 190 -5.83 -0.33 20.76
C PHE A 190 -6.63 -1.30 21.65
N PRO A 191 -7.95 -1.38 21.50
CA PRO A 191 -8.74 -2.37 22.21
C PRO A 191 -8.23 -3.80 21.97
N PHE A 192 -8.28 -4.62 23.02
CA PHE A 192 -7.86 -6.02 22.92
C PHE A 192 -8.70 -6.77 21.87
N LYS A 193 -8.03 -7.57 21.03
CA LYS A 193 -8.65 -8.48 20.07
C LYS A 193 -7.94 -9.84 20.10
N ILE A 194 -8.71 -10.90 19.93
CA ILE A 194 -8.18 -12.27 19.88
C ILE A 194 -7.47 -12.47 18.54
N LYS A 195 -6.20 -12.92 18.58
CA LYS A 195 -5.46 -13.37 17.41
C LYS A 195 -5.85 -14.81 17.12
N GLU A 196 -6.27 -15.09 15.89
CA GLU A 196 -6.74 -16.39 15.47
C GLU A 196 -6.09 -16.81 14.15
N LYS A 197 -5.65 -18.08 14.08
CA LYS A 197 -5.23 -18.68 12.83
C LYS A 197 -6.47 -19.11 12.04
N ILE A 198 -6.66 -18.52 10.86
CA ILE A 198 -7.80 -18.80 9.98
C ILE A 198 -7.26 -19.49 8.72
N GLU A 199 -8.00 -20.47 8.19
CA GLU A 199 -7.64 -21.16 6.95
C GLU A 199 -7.47 -20.14 5.79
N GLY A 200 -6.36 -20.26 5.05
CA GLY A 200 -6.03 -19.37 3.92
C GLY A 200 -5.14 -18.18 4.28
N GLN A 201 -4.70 -18.04 5.52
CA GLN A 201 -3.65 -17.09 5.90
C GLN A 201 -2.31 -17.51 5.29
N ILE A 202 -1.45 -16.52 5.02
CA ILE A 202 -0.09 -16.72 4.49
C ILE A 202 0.78 -17.20 5.67
N GLU A 203 1.51 -18.31 5.49
CA GLU A 203 2.49 -18.80 6.47
C GLU A 203 3.84 -18.08 6.35
#